data_c817ca3011d6f049bf1a99e688452c8c
#
_entry.id   c817ca3011d6f049bf1a99e688452c8c
#
_cell.length_a   1.000
_cell.length_b   1.000
_cell.length_c   1.000
_cell.angle_alpha   90.00
_cell.angle_beta   90.00
_cell.angle_gamma   90.00
#
_symmetry.space_group_name_H-M   'P 1'
#
loop_
_entity.id
_entity.type
_entity.pdbx_description
1 polymer ?
#
loop_
_entity_poly.entity_id
_entity_poly.type
_entity_poly.pdbx_seq_one_letter_code
_entity_poly.pdbx_strand_id
1 'polypeptide(L)'
;MPIRLRPHQETALKSMQLSHHGQIIVPTGGGKTFIMIQHAKELLKGQFKTVVVVAPRILLANQLSNDFLEHIDNVDVLHVHSGETHHTSTTKTDEIEEWHLGSVKNQIIFTTYHSLHKITSSPSIEVSVMYCDEAHNSCSKQFFDAVKDMTMICERKYFFTATPRISHKLSLIHI
;
A
#
# COMPACT_ATOMS: atom_id res chain seq x y z
N MET A 1 -20.58 -11.18 -8.75
CA MET A 1 -19.85 -11.96 -9.75
C MET A 1 -18.41 -12.19 -9.30
N PRO A 2 -17.89 -13.40 -9.36
CA PRO A 2 -16.48 -13.61 -9.09
C PRO A 2 -15.65 -12.91 -10.17
N ILE A 3 -14.65 -12.14 -9.72
CA ILE A 3 -13.73 -11.46 -10.62
C ILE A 3 -12.83 -12.51 -11.25
N ARG A 4 -12.80 -12.51 -12.59
CA ARG A 4 -11.94 -13.43 -13.32
C ARG A 4 -10.60 -12.74 -13.59
N LEU A 5 -9.56 -13.29 -12.99
CA LEU A 5 -8.20 -12.78 -13.17
C LEU A 5 -7.66 -13.15 -14.55
N ARG A 6 -6.92 -12.23 -15.16
CA ARG A 6 -6.16 -12.53 -16.37
C ARG A 6 -4.92 -13.34 -16.02
N PRO A 7 -4.33 -14.11 -16.97
CA PRO A 7 -3.17 -14.95 -16.66
C PRO A 7 -2.00 -14.21 -16.02
N HIS A 8 -1.68 -12.99 -16.46
CA HIS A 8 -0.59 -12.22 -15.87
C HIS A 8 -0.89 -11.78 -14.43
N GLN A 9 -2.15 -11.54 -14.10
CA GLN A 9 -2.58 -11.20 -12.74
C GLN A 9 -2.43 -12.41 -11.81
N GLU A 10 -2.82 -13.59 -12.26
CA GLU A 10 -2.63 -14.83 -11.51
C GLU A 10 -1.16 -15.12 -11.25
N THR A 11 -0.30 -14.91 -12.25
CA THR A 11 1.14 -15.08 -12.10
C THR A 11 1.72 -14.13 -11.08
N ALA A 12 1.31 -12.86 -11.11
CA ALA A 12 1.75 -11.85 -10.13
C ALA A 12 1.33 -12.25 -8.71
N LEU A 13 0.08 -12.66 -8.52
CA LEU A 13 -0.43 -13.08 -7.20
C LEU A 13 0.32 -14.28 -6.65
N LYS A 14 0.62 -15.27 -7.47
CA LYS A 14 1.41 -16.44 -7.06
C LYS A 14 2.82 -16.01 -6.62
N SER A 15 3.45 -15.12 -7.36
CA SER A 15 4.77 -14.60 -7.00
C SER A 15 4.74 -13.84 -5.67
N MET A 16 3.71 -13.03 -5.44
CA MET A 16 3.54 -12.29 -4.19
C MET A 16 3.32 -13.22 -3.00
N GLN A 17 2.62 -14.33 -3.19
CA GLN A 17 2.41 -15.33 -2.15
C GLN A 17 3.70 -16.05 -1.76
N LEU A 18 4.63 -16.21 -2.70
CA LEU A 18 5.89 -16.91 -2.49
C LEU A 18 6.99 -16.00 -1.92
N SER A 19 6.84 -14.69 -1.99
CA SER A 19 7.86 -13.73 -1.55
C SER A 19 7.24 -12.60 -0.75
N HIS A 20 7.93 -12.17 0.31
CA HIS A 20 7.49 -11.06 1.15
C HIS A 20 7.81 -9.69 0.56
N HIS A 21 8.54 -9.63 -0.53
CA HIS A 21 8.85 -8.38 -1.22
C HIS A 21 9.07 -8.62 -2.70
N GLY A 22 8.88 -7.58 -3.49
CA GLY A 22 9.14 -7.67 -4.91
C GLY A 22 8.63 -6.48 -5.69
N GLN A 23 9.10 -6.42 -6.94
CA GLN A 23 8.59 -5.50 -7.93
C GLN A 23 7.59 -6.24 -8.80
N ILE A 24 6.45 -5.62 -9.01
CA ILE A 24 5.40 -6.15 -9.88
C ILE A 24 5.33 -5.23 -11.10
N ILE A 25 5.85 -5.68 -12.22
CA ILE A 25 5.83 -4.92 -13.46
C ILE A 25 4.56 -5.29 -14.21
N VAL A 26 3.65 -4.33 -14.31
CA VAL A 26 2.35 -4.52 -14.94
C VAL A 26 2.18 -3.47 -16.02
N PRO A 27 1.90 -3.86 -17.28
CA PRO A 27 1.67 -2.90 -18.34
C PRO A 27 0.50 -1.96 -18.02
N THR A 28 0.53 -0.76 -18.56
CA THR A 28 -0.59 0.18 -18.45
C THR A 28 -1.88 -0.52 -18.89
N GLY A 29 -2.93 -0.42 -18.08
CA GLY A 29 -4.19 -1.13 -18.32
C GLY A 29 -4.16 -2.60 -17.91
N GLY A 30 -3.09 -3.09 -17.27
CA GLY A 30 -2.97 -4.49 -16.83
C GLY A 30 -3.71 -4.84 -15.56
N GLY A 31 -4.40 -3.88 -14.93
CA GLY A 31 -5.21 -4.13 -13.74
C GLY A 31 -4.40 -4.32 -12.46
N LYS A 32 -3.37 -3.50 -12.26
CA LYS A 32 -2.52 -3.57 -11.05
C LYS A 32 -3.31 -3.39 -9.76
N THR A 33 -4.32 -2.53 -9.76
CA THR A 33 -5.18 -2.31 -8.60
C THR A 33 -5.92 -3.59 -8.20
N PHE A 34 -6.38 -4.36 -9.16
CA PHE A 34 -7.01 -5.66 -8.90
C PHE A 34 -6.05 -6.65 -8.24
N ILE A 35 -4.79 -6.65 -8.66
CA ILE A 35 -3.77 -7.51 -8.05
C ILE A 35 -3.61 -7.15 -6.57
N MET A 36 -3.49 -5.86 -6.27
CA MET A 36 -3.39 -5.36 -4.90
C MET A 36 -4.61 -5.78 -4.07
N ILE A 37 -5.82 -5.56 -4.59
CA ILE A 37 -7.06 -5.88 -3.91
C ILE A 37 -7.17 -7.39 -3.62
N GLN A 38 -6.87 -8.24 -4.58
CA GLN A 38 -6.95 -9.69 -4.39
C GLN A 38 -5.94 -10.18 -3.35
N HIS A 39 -4.71 -9.64 -3.37
CA HIS A 39 -3.72 -9.96 -2.36
C HIS A 39 -4.15 -9.49 -0.97
N ALA A 40 -4.65 -8.26 -0.87
CA ALA A 40 -5.13 -7.70 0.39
C ALA A 40 -6.33 -8.47 0.95
N LYS A 41 -7.28 -8.87 0.10
CA LYS A 41 -8.44 -9.67 0.53
C LYS A 41 -8.02 -10.98 1.18
N GLU A 42 -7.04 -11.64 0.62
CA GLU A 42 -6.53 -12.89 1.17
C GLU A 42 -5.84 -12.65 2.53
N LEU A 43 -5.02 -11.62 2.62
CA LEU A 43 -4.34 -11.24 3.85
C LEU A 43 -5.34 -10.85 4.95
N LEU A 44 -6.40 -10.12 4.59
CA LEU A 44 -7.41 -9.59 5.51
C LEU A 44 -8.40 -10.66 6.01
N LYS A 45 -8.26 -11.90 5.59
CA LYS A 45 -8.94 -13.03 6.24
C LYS A 45 -8.40 -13.30 7.65
N GLY A 46 -7.17 -12.88 7.92
CA GLY A 46 -6.59 -12.91 9.25
C GLY A 46 -7.12 -11.79 10.14
N GLN A 47 -6.62 -11.71 11.39
CA GLN A 47 -7.01 -10.69 12.36
C GLN A 47 -5.85 -9.74 12.64
N PHE A 48 -6.20 -8.50 12.98
CA PHE A 48 -5.23 -7.46 13.34
C PHE A 48 -4.22 -7.17 12.24
N LYS A 49 -4.68 -7.18 10.99
CA LYS A 49 -3.85 -6.86 9.84
C LYS A 49 -3.95 -5.38 9.50
N THR A 50 -2.84 -4.80 9.11
CA THR A 50 -2.75 -3.40 8.67
C THR A 50 -2.15 -3.35 7.29
N VAL A 51 -2.91 -2.80 6.34
CA VAL A 51 -2.52 -2.61 4.95
C VAL A 51 -2.22 -1.14 4.72
N VAL A 52 -1.12 -0.83 4.06
CA VAL A 52 -0.78 0.54 3.64
C VAL A 52 -0.71 0.58 2.11
N VAL A 53 -1.43 1.51 1.53
CA VAL A 53 -1.44 1.74 0.07
C VAL A 53 -0.89 3.13 -0.20
N VAL A 54 0.20 3.20 -0.96
CA VAL A 54 0.91 4.45 -1.25
C VAL A 54 0.67 4.86 -2.70
N ALA A 55 0.18 6.06 -2.90
CA ALA A 55 -0.09 6.63 -4.21
C ALA A 55 0.76 7.88 -4.47
N PRO A 56 1.03 8.23 -5.73
CA PRO A 56 1.83 9.43 -6.03
C PRO A 56 1.10 10.74 -5.75
N ARG A 57 -0.22 10.75 -5.71
CA ARG A 57 -1.04 11.96 -5.53
C ARG A 57 -2.30 11.66 -4.74
N ILE A 58 -2.84 12.68 -4.07
CA ILE A 58 -4.07 12.59 -3.26
C ILE A 58 -5.25 12.06 -4.06
N LEU A 59 -5.44 12.55 -5.29
CA LEU A 59 -6.53 12.09 -6.15
C LEU A 59 -6.46 10.57 -6.39
N LEU A 60 -5.26 10.06 -6.66
CA LEU A 60 -5.06 8.62 -6.86
C LEU A 60 -5.23 7.83 -5.58
N ALA A 61 -4.83 8.37 -4.43
CA ALA A 61 -5.09 7.75 -3.13
C ALA A 61 -6.60 7.58 -2.90
N ASN A 62 -7.39 8.61 -3.21
CA ASN A 62 -8.84 8.54 -3.10
C ASN A 62 -9.45 7.54 -4.08
N GLN A 63 -8.96 7.47 -5.31
CA GLN A 63 -9.43 6.49 -6.30
C GLN A 63 -9.12 5.06 -5.86
N LEU A 64 -7.91 4.80 -5.35
CA LEU A 64 -7.53 3.50 -4.83
C LEU A 64 -8.41 3.11 -3.63
N SER A 65 -8.69 4.06 -2.74
CA SER A 65 -9.57 3.83 -1.61
C SER A 65 -10.96 3.39 -2.07
N ASN A 66 -11.54 4.08 -3.04
CA ASN A 66 -12.84 3.71 -3.59
C ASN A 66 -12.82 2.31 -4.19
N ASP A 67 -11.80 1.98 -4.97
CA ASP A 67 -11.67 0.67 -5.60
C ASP A 67 -11.51 -0.45 -4.56
N PHE A 68 -10.67 -0.24 -3.56
CA PHE A 68 -10.47 -1.21 -2.49
C PHE A 68 -11.76 -1.46 -1.70
N LEU A 69 -12.49 -0.40 -1.36
CA LEU A 69 -13.68 -0.51 -0.52
C LEU A 69 -14.91 -1.03 -1.26
N GLU A 70 -14.90 -1.08 -2.61
CA GLU A 70 -15.89 -1.82 -3.37
C GLU A 70 -15.78 -3.32 -3.19
N HIS A 71 -14.59 -3.82 -2.85
CA HIS A 71 -14.30 -5.26 -2.78
C HIS A 71 -13.94 -5.75 -1.37
N ILE A 72 -13.65 -4.85 -0.45
CA ILE A 72 -13.21 -5.16 0.91
C ILE A 72 -14.10 -4.41 1.90
N ASP A 73 -14.71 -5.15 2.81
CA ASP A 73 -15.53 -4.60 3.87
C ASP A 73 -14.96 -4.96 5.25
N ASN A 74 -15.62 -4.47 6.30
CA ASN A 74 -15.28 -4.76 7.69
C ASN A 74 -13.84 -4.38 8.04
N VAL A 75 -13.41 -3.22 7.58
CA VAL A 75 -12.09 -2.65 7.87
C VAL A 75 -12.24 -1.20 8.33
N ASP A 76 -11.33 -0.75 9.17
CA ASP A 76 -11.18 0.67 9.48
C ASP A 76 -10.26 1.32 8.46
N VAL A 77 -10.61 2.52 8.03
CA VAL A 77 -9.90 3.23 6.95
C VAL A 77 -9.38 4.56 7.48
N LEU A 78 -8.12 4.84 7.18
CA LEU A 78 -7.48 6.12 7.47
C LEU A 78 -6.80 6.65 6.20
N HIS A 79 -6.98 7.92 5.92
CA HIS A 79 -6.23 8.63 4.89
C HIS A 79 -5.16 9.51 5.54
N VAL A 80 -3.92 9.31 5.17
CA VAL A 80 -2.79 10.12 5.66
C VAL A 80 -2.32 11.01 4.52
N HIS A 81 -2.97 12.15 4.38
CA HIS A 81 -2.62 13.21 3.44
C HIS A 81 -3.45 14.47 3.79
N SER A 82 -3.07 15.60 3.22
CA SER A 82 -3.69 16.89 3.51
C SER A 82 -4.96 17.18 2.68
N GLY A 83 -5.34 16.30 1.76
CA GLY A 83 -6.49 16.52 0.89
C GLY A 83 -7.81 16.11 1.50
N GLU A 84 -8.90 16.54 0.86
CA GLU A 84 -10.24 16.16 1.26
C GLU A 84 -10.53 14.70 0.91
N THR A 85 -11.29 14.04 1.76
CA THR A 85 -11.74 12.67 1.56
C THR A 85 -13.03 12.45 2.36
N HIS A 86 -13.80 11.44 1.98
CA HIS A 86 -15.00 11.03 2.71
C HIS A 86 -14.69 10.14 3.92
N HIS A 87 -13.43 9.84 4.16
CA HIS A 87 -12.98 8.99 5.25
C HIS A 87 -12.25 9.81 6.31
N THR A 88 -11.99 9.19 7.46
CA THR A 88 -11.13 9.77 8.48
C THR A 88 -9.76 10.07 7.89
N SER A 89 -9.27 11.28 8.10
CA SER A 89 -7.97 11.69 7.58
C SER A 89 -7.18 12.49 8.60
N THR A 90 -5.87 12.37 8.55
CA THR A 90 -4.95 13.14 9.38
C THR A 90 -3.57 13.20 8.76
N THR A 91 -2.79 14.23 9.14
CA THR A 91 -1.36 14.31 8.88
C THR A 91 -0.55 14.35 10.18
N LYS A 92 -1.20 14.16 11.31
CA LYS A 92 -0.57 14.22 12.64
C LYS A 92 -0.18 12.83 13.12
N THR A 93 1.08 12.67 13.47
CA THR A 93 1.65 11.38 13.90
C THR A 93 0.94 10.82 15.14
N ASP A 94 0.62 11.65 16.10
CA ASP A 94 -0.08 11.23 17.31
C ASP A 94 -1.50 10.73 17.02
N GLU A 95 -2.20 11.34 16.08
CA GLU A 95 -3.52 10.87 15.65
C GLU A 95 -3.44 9.54 14.89
N ILE A 96 -2.42 9.34 14.09
CA ILE A 96 -2.17 8.06 13.40
C ILE A 96 -1.96 6.95 14.44
N GLU A 97 -1.13 7.22 15.43
CA GLU A 97 -0.83 6.29 16.52
C GLU A 97 -2.09 5.92 17.30
N GLU A 98 -2.87 6.91 17.70
CA GLU A 98 -4.10 6.70 18.43
C GLU A 98 -5.12 5.89 17.62
N TRP A 99 -5.28 6.23 16.33
CA TRP A 99 -6.16 5.50 15.45
C TRP A 99 -5.73 4.03 15.29
N HIS A 100 -4.44 3.80 15.11
CA HIS A 100 -3.89 2.45 14.93
C HIS A 100 -4.13 1.58 16.17
N LEU A 101 -3.86 2.11 17.34
CA LEU A 101 -3.99 1.39 18.59
C LEU A 101 -5.45 1.19 19.04
N GLY A 102 -6.34 2.09 18.63
CA GLY A 102 -7.74 2.06 19.02
C GLY A 102 -8.63 1.15 18.20
N SER A 103 -8.15 0.59 17.11
CA SER A 103 -8.96 -0.24 16.23
C SER A 103 -8.99 -1.70 16.67
N VAL A 104 -10.17 -2.31 16.57
CA VAL A 104 -10.39 -3.74 16.83
C VAL A 104 -10.59 -4.52 15.53
N LYS A 105 -10.62 -3.84 14.40
CA LYS A 105 -10.77 -4.43 13.06
C LYS A 105 -9.44 -4.44 12.33
N ASN A 106 -9.40 -5.13 11.21
CA ASN A 106 -8.32 -4.93 10.24
C ASN A 106 -8.35 -3.49 9.72
N GLN A 107 -7.20 -2.98 9.31
CA GLN A 107 -7.02 -1.58 8.97
C GLN A 107 -6.43 -1.43 7.57
N ILE A 108 -6.87 -0.38 6.86
CA ILE A 108 -6.24 0.04 5.61
C ILE A 108 -5.92 1.53 5.71
N ILE A 109 -4.66 1.87 5.46
CA ILE A 109 -4.19 3.26 5.40
C ILE A 109 -3.89 3.60 3.94
N PHE A 110 -4.51 4.66 3.44
CA PHE A 110 -4.20 5.22 2.12
C PHE A 110 -3.39 6.49 2.30
N THR A 111 -2.25 6.57 1.67
CA THR A 111 -1.32 7.70 1.83
C THR A 111 -0.67 8.05 0.50
N THR A 112 0.08 9.14 0.49
CA THR A 112 0.93 9.54 -0.62
C THR A 112 2.39 9.39 -0.23
N TYR A 113 3.29 9.35 -1.22
CA TYR A 113 4.73 9.35 -0.94
C TYR A 113 5.14 10.58 -0.12
N HIS A 114 4.51 11.71 -0.37
CA HIS A 114 4.78 12.96 0.35
C HIS A 114 4.46 12.87 1.84
N SER A 115 3.41 12.14 2.21
CA SER A 115 2.97 12.01 3.61
C SER A 115 3.43 10.72 4.30
N LEU A 116 4.13 9.85 3.60
CA LEU A 116 4.51 8.52 4.08
C LEU A 116 5.36 8.59 5.37
N HIS A 117 6.23 9.59 5.49
CA HIS A 117 7.07 9.79 6.67
C HIS A 117 6.26 10.00 7.96
N LYS A 118 5.03 10.44 7.85
CA LYS A 118 4.14 10.58 9.02
C LYS A 118 3.81 9.23 9.64
N ILE A 119 3.67 8.21 8.83
CA ILE A 119 3.42 6.84 9.29
C ILE A 119 4.66 6.26 9.96
N THR A 120 5.84 6.44 9.36
CA THR A 120 7.09 5.93 9.94
C THR A 120 7.45 6.58 11.26
N SER A 121 6.93 7.77 11.52
CA SER A 121 7.16 8.48 12.76
C SER A 121 6.25 8.01 13.90
N SER A 122 5.28 7.15 13.62
CA SER A 122 4.39 6.57 14.64
C SER A 122 5.07 5.36 15.29
N PRO A 123 5.40 5.42 16.60
CA PRO A 123 6.29 4.42 17.20
C PRO A 123 5.72 3.01 17.32
N SER A 124 4.41 2.86 17.41
CA SER A 124 3.77 1.55 17.62
C SER A 124 3.22 0.92 16.34
N ILE A 125 3.36 1.57 15.19
CA ILE A 125 2.75 1.06 13.98
C ILE A 125 3.51 -0.15 13.43
N GLU A 126 2.75 -1.21 13.18
CA GLU A 126 3.24 -2.42 12.51
C GLU A 126 2.38 -2.64 11.27
N VAL A 127 3.02 -2.87 10.14
CA VAL A 127 2.35 -2.99 8.86
C VAL A 127 2.47 -4.40 8.32
N SER A 128 1.34 -5.03 8.00
CA SER A 128 1.30 -6.38 7.45
C SER A 128 1.74 -6.38 5.99
N VAL A 129 1.29 -5.41 5.20
CA VAL A 129 1.69 -5.27 3.81
C VAL A 129 1.60 -3.81 3.37
N MET A 130 2.56 -3.41 2.55
CA MET A 130 2.56 -2.12 1.86
C MET A 130 2.55 -2.34 0.35
N TYR A 131 1.64 -1.66 -0.34
CA TYR A 131 1.61 -1.61 -1.79
C TYR A 131 1.99 -0.19 -2.23
N CYS A 132 3.04 -0.09 -3.04
CA CYS A 132 3.47 1.19 -3.61
C CYS A 132 3.02 1.26 -5.07
N ASP A 133 2.05 2.12 -5.35
CA ASP A 133 1.57 2.36 -6.70
C ASP A 133 2.49 3.35 -7.43
N GLU A 134 2.66 3.18 -8.74
CA GLU A 134 3.57 4.01 -9.53
C GLU A 134 4.95 4.09 -8.86
N ALA A 135 5.54 2.93 -8.62
CA ALA A 135 6.70 2.77 -7.73
C ALA A 135 7.98 3.48 -8.19
N HIS A 136 8.02 3.99 -9.42
CA HIS A 136 9.12 4.86 -9.86
C HIS A 136 9.23 6.12 -8.97
N ASN A 137 8.15 6.55 -8.32
CA ASN A 137 8.18 7.65 -7.36
C ASN A 137 8.97 7.30 -6.09
N SER A 138 9.00 6.03 -5.69
CA SER A 138 9.73 5.60 -4.50
C SER A 138 11.25 5.74 -4.63
N CYS A 139 11.74 5.85 -5.85
CA CYS A 139 13.16 6.01 -6.14
C CYS A 139 13.57 7.48 -6.26
N SER A 140 12.64 8.42 -6.17
CA SER A 140 12.98 9.84 -6.21
C SER A 140 13.77 10.23 -4.97
N LYS A 141 14.69 11.19 -5.13
CA LYS A 141 15.50 11.68 -4.03
C LYS A 141 14.66 12.15 -2.84
N GLN A 142 13.48 12.72 -3.13
CA GLN A 142 12.58 13.27 -2.12
C GLN A 142 11.93 12.18 -1.25
N PHE A 143 11.60 11.02 -1.82
CA PHE A 143 10.77 10.01 -1.15
C PHE A 143 11.52 8.73 -0.76
N PHE A 144 12.75 8.57 -1.23
CA PHE A 144 13.51 7.34 -1.05
C PHE A 144 13.68 6.96 0.42
N ASP A 145 14.05 7.91 1.27
CA ASP A 145 14.29 7.65 2.68
C ASP A 145 13.01 7.23 3.41
N ALA A 146 11.89 7.91 3.13
CA ALA A 146 10.60 7.55 3.72
C ALA A 146 10.17 6.14 3.32
N VAL A 147 10.32 5.78 2.05
CA VAL A 147 9.99 4.43 1.57
C VAL A 147 10.91 3.40 2.23
N LYS A 148 12.20 3.67 2.31
CA LYS A 148 13.17 2.78 2.95
C LYS A 148 12.80 2.54 4.41
N ASP A 149 12.47 3.60 5.16
CA ASP A 149 12.05 3.49 6.56
C ASP A 149 10.77 2.65 6.69
N MET A 150 9.80 2.83 5.79
CA MET A 150 8.58 2.01 5.77
C MET A 150 8.89 0.53 5.56
N THR A 151 9.86 0.19 4.72
CA THR A 151 10.18 -1.23 4.48
C THR A 151 10.65 -1.94 5.74
N MET A 152 11.18 -1.21 6.71
CA MET A 152 11.67 -1.77 7.97
C MET A 152 10.55 -2.16 8.94
N ILE A 153 9.36 -1.56 8.79
CA ILE A 153 8.21 -1.83 9.64
C ILE A 153 7.13 -2.66 8.93
N CYS A 154 7.34 -3.00 7.66
CA CYS A 154 6.41 -3.79 6.87
C CYS A 154 6.87 -5.24 6.80
N GLU A 155 5.98 -6.17 7.14
CA GLU A 155 6.23 -7.60 6.96
C GLU A 155 6.34 -7.95 5.48
N ARG A 156 5.44 -7.39 4.66
CA ARG A 156 5.41 -7.58 3.20
C ARG A 156 5.39 -6.23 2.50
N LYS A 157 6.06 -6.14 1.35
CA LYS A 157 6.14 -4.90 0.58
C LYS A 157 6.27 -5.18 -0.91
N TYR A 158 5.40 -4.57 -1.70
CA TYR A 158 5.35 -4.78 -3.14
C TYR A 158 5.30 -3.45 -3.87
N PHE A 159 6.09 -3.35 -4.93
CA PHE A 159 6.26 -2.13 -5.71
C PHE A 159 5.70 -2.35 -7.11
N PHE A 160 4.65 -1.63 -7.45
CA PHE A 160 3.93 -1.76 -8.72
C PHE A 160 4.33 -0.65 -9.68
N THR A 161 4.76 -1.02 -10.87
CA THR A 161 5.15 -0.07 -11.91
C THR A 161 4.95 -0.66 -13.30
N ALA A 162 4.72 0.20 -14.29
CA ALA A 162 4.77 -0.17 -15.70
C ALA A 162 6.18 -0.05 -16.29
N THR A 163 7.12 0.53 -15.54
CA THR A 163 8.47 0.88 -16.05
C THR A 163 9.55 0.05 -15.37
N PRO A 164 10.27 -0.83 -16.08
CA PRO A 164 11.34 -1.64 -15.46
C PRO A 164 12.62 -0.85 -15.12
N ARG A 165 12.74 0.41 -15.51
CA ARG A 165 13.95 1.23 -15.34
C ARG A 165 14.38 1.48 -13.90
N ILE A 166 13.49 1.24 -12.93
CA ILE A 166 13.74 1.48 -11.51
C ILE A 166 14.21 0.23 -10.77
N SER A 167 14.34 -0.90 -11.45
CA SER A 167 14.64 -2.21 -10.83
C SER A 167 15.85 -2.17 -9.92
N HIS A 168 16.93 -1.51 -10.35
CA HIS A 168 18.16 -1.45 -9.57
C HIS A 168 17.97 -0.71 -8.23
N LYS A 169 17.31 0.45 -8.23
CA LYS A 169 17.07 1.22 -7.01
C LYS A 169 16.11 0.52 -6.06
N LEU A 170 15.06 -0.10 -6.61
CA LEU A 170 14.09 -0.84 -5.79
C LEU A 170 14.72 -2.06 -5.14
N SER A 171 15.68 -2.72 -5.78
CA SER A 171 16.39 -3.84 -5.18
C SER A 171 17.20 -3.45 -3.96
N LEU A 172 17.67 -2.20 -3.88
CA LEU A 172 18.36 -1.66 -2.70
C LEU A 172 17.39 -1.43 -1.53
N ILE A 173 16.13 -1.15 -1.81
CA ILE A 173 15.10 -0.96 -0.77
C ILE A 173 14.72 -2.30 -0.14
N HIS A 174 14.79 -3.39 -0.89
CA HIS A 174 14.38 -4.71 -0.43
C HIS A 174 15.37 -5.40 0.51
N ILE A 175 16.56 -4.88 0.60
CA ILE A 175 17.57 -5.41 1.49
C ILE A 175 17.27 -5.00 2.92
#